data_b1a8b4a691595de645cfdcb7011efbf8
#
_entry.id   b1a8b4a691595de645cfdcb7011efbf8
#
_cell.length_a   1.000
_cell.length_b   1.000
_cell.length_c   1.000
_cell.angle_alpha   90.00
_cell.angle_beta   90.00
_cell.angle_gamma   90.00
#
_symmetry.space_group_name_H-M   'P 1'
#
loop_
_entity.id
_entity.type
_entity.pdbx_description
1 polymer ?
#
loop_
_entity_poly.entity_id
_entity_poly.type
_entity_poly.pdbx_seq_one_letter_code
_entity_poly.pdbx_strand_id
1 'polypeptide(L)'
;MTILLAPMEGLLDFVLRDILTRAGGIDRCVSEFIRITDQLLPERVFTRIVPELLSGGRTFAGVPVRAQLLGSDPTCMAENAARLASLGPAGIDLNFGCPANVVNRHGGGAALLKEPETIFAIVAAVRRAVPKHLPVSAKMRLGYSDDSRAVDCALAIAAGGADEVVVHARTKAQAYRPPAYWERIADIRAAVRIPVVANGEIWTVEDARRCRLASGCDMLMIGRGAVADPGLGLAIRADMAGQPGTVGASSITWDALLPLIDAFWHIVCTRLDSKARAGRLKQWLNFLRRRFHEAEAAYQSIRTVNDPEAVSAWLASALRQQAWSLSMAPAPAVRRWAAVA
;
A
#
# COMPACT_ATOMS: atom_id res chain seq x y z
N MET A 1 14.28 5.05 -8.78
CA MET A 1 13.25 4.01 -8.53
C MET A 1 12.16 4.57 -7.64
N THR A 2 10.89 4.25 -7.94
CA THR A 2 9.74 4.69 -7.15
C THR A 2 9.07 3.48 -6.49
N ILE A 3 8.83 3.55 -5.18
CA ILE A 3 8.15 2.51 -4.40
C ILE A 3 6.81 3.03 -3.92
N LEU A 4 5.74 2.32 -4.28
CA LEU A 4 4.37 2.64 -3.92
C LEU A 4 3.88 1.69 -2.84
N LEU A 5 3.04 2.20 -1.94
CA LEU A 5 2.29 1.39 -0.97
C LEU A 5 0.92 1.04 -1.54
N ALA A 6 0.60 -0.26 -1.56
CA ALA A 6 -0.61 -0.79 -2.19
C ALA A 6 -1.88 -0.52 -1.35
N PRO A 7 -3.04 -0.30 -1.98
CA PRO A 7 -4.32 -0.33 -1.30
C PRO A 7 -4.66 -1.76 -0.86
N MET A 8 -5.08 -1.93 0.41
CA MET A 8 -5.51 -3.23 0.96
C MET A 8 -6.68 -3.03 1.90
N GLU A 9 -7.88 -3.27 1.41
CA GLU A 9 -9.14 -3.12 2.15
C GLU A 9 -9.14 -3.88 3.47
N GLY A 10 -9.50 -3.21 4.57
CA GLY A 10 -9.56 -3.77 5.91
C GLY A 10 -8.20 -4.05 6.57
N LEU A 11 -7.09 -3.74 5.90
CA LEU A 11 -5.74 -3.90 6.45
C LEU A 11 -4.96 -2.59 6.46
N LEU A 12 -4.85 -1.92 5.31
CA LEU A 12 -4.01 -0.74 5.15
C LEU A 12 -4.88 0.53 5.08
N ASP A 13 -5.55 0.81 6.20
CA ASP A 13 -6.30 2.04 6.40
C ASP A 13 -5.34 3.25 6.54
N PHE A 14 -5.90 4.43 6.73
CA PHE A 14 -5.12 5.65 6.90
C PHE A 14 -4.16 5.59 8.10
N VAL A 15 -4.52 4.86 9.18
CA VAL A 15 -3.67 4.72 10.36
C VAL A 15 -2.41 3.95 10.04
N LEU A 16 -2.56 2.74 9.47
CA LEU A 16 -1.39 1.92 9.14
C LEU A 16 -0.59 2.53 7.99
N ARG A 17 -1.25 3.17 7.01
CA ARG A 17 -0.59 3.90 5.92
C ARG A 17 0.30 5.03 6.45
N ASP A 18 -0.19 5.81 7.41
CA ASP A 18 0.60 6.85 8.05
C ASP A 18 1.84 6.27 8.74
N ILE A 19 1.67 5.25 9.55
CA ILE A 19 2.77 4.62 10.29
C ILE A 19 3.82 3.98 9.37
N LEU A 20 3.41 3.25 8.34
CA LEU A 20 4.36 2.64 7.40
C LEU A 20 5.16 3.70 6.62
N THR A 21 4.57 4.86 6.34
CA THR A 21 5.30 5.95 5.68
C THR A 21 6.28 6.66 6.62
N ARG A 22 6.04 6.68 7.93
CA ARG A 22 7.02 7.15 8.93
C ARG A 22 8.23 6.24 9.03
N ALA A 23 8.08 4.93 8.79
CA ALA A 23 9.21 4.01 8.70
C ALA A 23 10.14 4.32 7.54
N GLY A 24 9.63 4.94 6.47
CA GLY A 24 10.41 5.43 5.33
C GLY A 24 10.42 4.50 4.12
N GLY A 25 11.09 4.95 3.05
CA GLY A 25 11.29 4.15 1.83
C GLY A 25 10.09 4.10 0.87
N ILE A 26 8.97 4.75 1.19
CA ILE A 26 7.76 4.84 0.36
C ILE A 26 7.66 6.23 -0.27
N ASP A 27 7.45 6.30 -1.58
CA ASP A 27 7.33 7.58 -2.32
C ASP A 27 5.89 8.04 -2.48
N ARG A 28 4.95 7.08 -2.51
CA ARG A 28 3.54 7.36 -2.75
C ARG A 28 2.67 6.23 -2.22
N CYS A 29 1.48 6.60 -1.74
CA CYS A 29 0.47 5.65 -1.31
C CYS A 29 -0.75 5.70 -2.23
N VAL A 30 -1.50 4.58 -2.26
CA VAL A 30 -2.87 4.52 -2.77
C VAL A 30 -3.76 4.11 -1.61
N SER A 31 -4.88 4.82 -1.41
CA SER A 31 -5.81 4.56 -0.32
C SER A 31 -6.62 3.28 -0.54
N GLU A 32 -7.27 2.79 0.51
CA GLU A 32 -8.40 1.88 0.35
C GLU A 32 -9.43 2.51 -0.59
N PHE A 33 -10.20 1.69 -1.30
CA PHE A 33 -11.12 2.23 -2.31
C PHE A 33 -12.36 2.87 -1.69
N ILE A 34 -12.81 3.94 -2.32
CA ILE A 34 -14.10 4.57 -2.09
C ILE A 34 -15.08 3.96 -3.11
N ARG A 35 -16.08 3.26 -2.62
CA ARG A 35 -17.05 2.59 -3.50
C ARG A 35 -18.07 3.58 -4.04
N ILE A 36 -18.10 3.71 -5.37
CA ILE A 36 -19.06 4.48 -6.12
C ILE A 36 -20.13 3.53 -6.67
N THR A 37 -21.38 3.81 -6.41
CA THR A 37 -22.51 3.02 -6.89
C THR A 37 -23.31 3.81 -7.94
N ASP A 38 -24.33 4.56 -7.49
CA ASP A 38 -25.34 5.19 -8.33
C ASP A 38 -25.60 6.66 -7.98
N GLN A 39 -24.77 7.22 -7.09
CA GLN A 39 -24.96 8.59 -6.63
C GLN A 39 -23.65 9.34 -6.39
N LEU A 40 -23.75 10.66 -6.41
CA LEU A 40 -22.67 11.54 -6.04
C LEU A 40 -22.51 11.54 -4.51
N LEU A 41 -21.38 11.04 -4.03
CA LEU A 41 -21.10 10.89 -2.62
C LEU A 41 -20.82 12.25 -1.94
N PRO A 42 -21.29 12.47 -0.70
CA PRO A 42 -20.93 13.66 0.05
C PRO A 42 -19.46 13.63 0.49
N GLU A 43 -18.83 14.80 0.65
CA GLU A 43 -17.41 14.96 0.97
C GLU A 43 -16.94 14.18 2.21
N ARG A 44 -17.82 14.06 3.22
CA ARG A 44 -17.53 13.28 4.43
C ARG A 44 -17.20 11.80 4.17
N VAL A 45 -17.69 11.23 3.05
CA VAL A 45 -17.37 9.83 2.69
C VAL A 45 -15.93 9.73 2.22
N PHE A 46 -15.46 10.69 1.41
CA PHE A 46 -14.07 10.75 0.94
C PHE A 46 -13.12 11.00 2.12
N THR A 47 -13.38 12.00 2.95
CA THR A 47 -12.51 12.37 4.07
C THR A 47 -12.50 11.33 5.21
N ARG A 48 -13.54 10.50 5.33
CA ARG A 48 -13.56 9.38 6.27
C ARG A 48 -12.57 8.28 5.89
N ILE A 49 -12.47 7.95 4.59
CA ILE A 49 -11.60 6.87 4.08
C ILE A 49 -10.19 7.42 3.83
N VAL A 50 -10.09 8.66 3.41
CA VAL A 50 -8.83 9.35 3.08
C VAL A 50 -8.77 10.67 3.87
N PRO A 51 -8.56 10.64 5.20
CA PRO A 51 -8.49 11.86 6.00
C PRO A 51 -7.31 12.76 5.62
N GLU A 52 -6.31 12.25 4.91
CA GLU A 52 -5.21 13.01 4.34
C GLU A 52 -5.68 14.14 3.41
N LEU A 53 -6.88 14.05 2.83
CA LEU A 53 -7.50 15.15 2.06
C LEU A 53 -7.64 16.44 2.89
N LEU A 54 -7.77 16.32 4.21
CA LEU A 54 -7.84 17.47 5.13
C LEU A 54 -6.48 18.11 5.40
N SER A 55 -5.37 17.49 4.94
CA SER A 55 -3.99 17.91 5.15
C SER A 55 -3.16 17.92 3.85
N GLY A 56 -3.79 18.28 2.73
CA GLY A 56 -3.11 18.44 1.44
C GLY A 56 -2.79 17.14 0.73
N GLY A 57 -3.54 16.06 0.98
CA GLY A 57 -3.41 14.78 0.29
C GLY A 57 -2.13 14.02 0.64
N ARG A 58 -1.59 14.22 1.86
CA ARG A 58 -0.32 13.63 2.30
C ARG A 58 -0.45 12.98 3.67
N THR A 59 0.31 11.91 3.92
CA THR A 59 0.51 11.34 5.26
C THR A 59 1.27 12.32 6.16
N PHE A 60 1.33 12.06 7.46
CA PHE A 60 2.10 12.88 8.40
C PHE A 60 3.61 12.95 8.02
N ALA A 61 4.15 11.89 7.44
CA ALA A 61 5.52 11.86 6.91
C ALA A 61 5.68 12.62 5.58
N GLY A 62 4.65 13.29 5.08
CA GLY A 62 4.69 14.07 3.84
C GLY A 62 4.53 13.23 2.55
N VAL A 63 4.28 11.92 2.65
CA VAL A 63 4.14 11.04 1.49
C VAL A 63 2.78 11.27 0.82
N PRO A 64 2.74 11.55 -0.51
CA PRO A 64 1.50 11.81 -1.22
C PRO A 64 0.60 10.59 -1.29
N VAL A 65 -0.72 10.81 -1.17
CA VAL A 65 -1.75 9.77 -1.19
C VAL A 65 -2.68 10.00 -2.37
N ARG A 66 -2.75 9.04 -3.30
CA ARG A 66 -3.80 8.97 -4.30
C ARG A 66 -5.04 8.32 -3.71
N ALA A 67 -6.17 9.00 -3.80
CA ALA A 67 -7.44 8.44 -3.36
C ALA A 67 -8.00 7.49 -4.43
N GLN A 68 -8.34 6.26 -4.04
CA GLN A 68 -8.79 5.24 -4.99
C GLN A 68 -10.31 5.19 -5.07
N LEU A 69 -10.86 5.23 -6.28
CA LEU A 69 -12.28 5.05 -6.59
C LEU A 69 -12.52 3.65 -7.17
N LEU A 70 -13.68 3.06 -6.83
CA LEU A 70 -14.14 1.79 -7.35
C LEU A 70 -15.60 1.89 -7.74
N GLY A 71 -15.92 1.69 -9.01
CA GLY A 71 -17.28 1.70 -9.57
C GLY A 71 -17.27 1.16 -10.99
N SER A 72 -18.45 1.09 -11.63
CA SER A 72 -18.64 0.54 -12.97
C SER A 72 -19.37 1.50 -13.94
N ASP A 73 -20.04 2.54 -13.43
CA ASP A 73 -20.71 3.54 -14.28
C ASP A 73 -19.78 4.71 -14.59
N PRO A 74 -19.46 4.97 -15.89
CA PRO A 74 -18.54 6.04 -16.28
C PRO A 74 -18.97 7.44 -15.83
N THR A 75 -20.27 7.75 -15.89
CA THR A 75 -20.80 9.07 -15.55
C THR A 75 -20.69 9.31 -14.05
N CYS A 76 -21.18 8.36 -13.25
CA CYS A 76 -21.11 8.45 -11.79
C CYS A 76 -19.66 8.47 -11.28
N MET A 77 -18.76 7.70 -11.90
CA MET A 77 -17.32 7.72 -11.61
C MET A 77 -16.71 9.09 -11.90
N ALA A 78 -17.04 9.72 -13.02
CA ALA A 78 -16.55 11.05 -13.40
C ALA A 78 -17.03 12.15 -12.44
N GLU A 79 -18.31 12.15 -12.05
CA GLU A 79 -18.88 13.12 -11.12
C GLU A 79 -18.22 13.03 -9.74
N ASN A 80 -18.04 11.79 -9.23
CA ASN A 80 -17.36 11.55 -7.96
C ASN A 80 -15.85 11.89 -8.02
N ALA A 81 -15.19 11.64 -9.16
CA ALA A 81 -13.80 12.01 -9.38
C ALA A 81 -13.62 13.54 -9.42
N ALA A 82 -14.55 14.28 -10.06
CA ALA A 82 -14.53 15.74 -10.06
C ALA A 82 -14.68 16.31 -8.63
N ARG A 83 -15.62 15.78 -7.84
CA ARG A 83 -15.79 16.15 -6.43
C ARG A 83 -14.55 15.80 -5.60
N LEU A 84 -14.00 14.61 -5.78
CA LEU A 84 -12.77 14.21 -5.07
C LEU A 84 -11.60 15.14 -5.44
N ALA A 85 -11.47 15.53 -6.71
CA ALA A 85 -10.41 16.43 -7.18
C ALA A 85 -10.46 17.80 -6.47
N SER A 86 -11.65 18.32 -6.15
CA SER A 86 -11.81 19.59 -5.42
C SER A 86 -11.33 19.52 -3.95
N LEU A 87 -11.16 18.30 -3.40
CA LEU A 87 -10.67 18.09 -2.03
C LEU A 87 -9.14 18.02 -1.95
N GLY A 88 -8.41 18.20 -3.07
CA GLY A 88 -6.95 18.29 -3.09
C GLY A 88 -6.19 16.99 -2.85
N PRO A 89 -6.58 15.82 -3.42
CA PRO A 89 -5.77 14.61 -3.35
C PRO A 89 -4.45 14.80 -4.12
N ALA A 90 -3.43 13.98 -3.81
CA ALA A 90 -2.21 13.95 -4.62
C ALA A 90 -2.39 13.25 -6.00
N GLY A 91 -3.58 12.80 -6.29
CA GLY A 91 -4.02 12.12 -7.51
C GLY A 91 -5.22 11.24 -7.24
N ILE A 92 -5.80 10.72 -8.31
CA ILE A 92 -6.93 9.78 -8.27
C ILE A 92 -6.46 8.46 -8.86
N ASP A 93 -6.82 7.35 -8.21
CA ASP A 93 -6.56 5.99 -8.70
C ASP A 93 -7.88 5.27 -8.95
N LEU A 94 -7.93 4.43 -9.99
CA LEU A 94 -9.11 3.66 -10.39
C LEU A 94 -8.88 2.17 -10.15
N ASN A 95 -9.82 1.51 -9.46
CA ASN A 95 -9.68 0.10 -9.09
C ASN A 95 -10.37 -0.84 -10.09
N PHE A 96 -9.57 -1.54 -10.88
CA PHE A 96 -9.99 -2.64 -11.78
C PHE A 96 -9.45 -4.00 -11.32
N GLY A 97 -9.11 -4.14 -10.03
CA GLY A 97 -8.47 -5.35 -9.52
C GLY A 97 -9.07 -5.96 -8.26
N CYS A 98 -10.09 -5.34 -7.63
CA CYS A 98 -10.70 -5.87 -6.40
C CYS A 98 -11.34 -7.23 -6.65
N PRO A 99 -10.92 -8.30 -5.92
CA PRO A 99 -11.45 -9.65 -6.14
C PRO A 99 -12.72 -9.94 -5.34
N ALA A 100 -13.19 -9.02 -4.48
CA ALA A 100 -14.31 -9.25 -3.57
C ALA A 100 -15.60 -9.59 -4.31
N ASN A 101 -16.26 -10.66 -3.91
CA ASN A 101 -17.47 -11.14 -4.59
C ASN A 101 -18.60 -10.10 -4.59
N VAL A 102 -18.78 -9.36 -3.50
CA VAL A 102 -19.79 -8.30 -3.41
C VAL A 102 -19.55 -7.18 -4.42
N VAL A 103 -18.29 -6.84 -4.71
CA VAL A 103 -17.92 -5.86 -5.73
C VAL A 103 -18.16 -6.39 -7.13
N ASN A 104 -17.70 -7.62 -7.39
CA ASN A 104 -17.76 -8.23 -8.72
C ASN A 104 -19.19 -8.57 -9.16
N ARG A 105 -20.11 -8.89 -8.22
CA ARG A 105 -21.56 -9.11 -8.52
C ARG A 105 -22.23 -7.84 -9.07
N HIS A 106 -21.72 -6.66 -8.73
CA HIS A 106 -22.20 -5.38 -9.22
C HIS A 106 -21.36 -4.83 -10.38
N GLY A 107 -20.62 -5.66 -11.09
CA GLY A 107 -19.86 -5.31 -12.28
C GLY A 107 -18.59 -4.47 -12.02
N GLY A 108 -18.19 -4.26 -10.75
CA GLY A 108 -17.02 -3.44 -10.40
C GLY A 108 -15.75 -4.25 -10.16
N GLY A 109 -14.63 -3.55 -9.98
CA GLY A 109 -13.35 -4.15 -9.67
C GLY A 109 -12.84 -5.10 -10.75
N ALA A 110 -12.41 -6.32 -10.39
CA ALA A 110 -11.85 -7.28 -11.34
C ALA A 110 -12.85 -7.77 -12.39
N ALA A 111 -14.17 -7.66 -12.17
CA ALA A 111 -15.17 -8.03 -13.16
C ALA A 111 -15.04 -7.23 -14.47
N LEU A 112 -14.61 -5.97 -14.38
CA LEU A 112 -14.38 -5.08 -15.52
C LEU A 112 -13.24 -5.55 -16.44
N LEU A 113 -12.34 -6.41 -15.96
CA LEU A 113 -11.26 -6.97 -16.80
C LEU A 113 -11.76 -7.90 -17.91
N LYS A 114 -13.06 -8.20 -17.95
CA LYS A 114 -13.72 -8.90 -19.05
C LYS A 114 -14.12 -7.96 -20.20
N GLU A 115 -14.16 -6.65 -19.92
CA GLU A 115 -14.76 -5.61 -20.78
C GLU A 115 -13.83 -4.40 -20.89
N PRO A 116 -12.73 -4.47 -21.66
CA PRO A 116 -11.79 -3.36 -21.85
C PRO A 116 -12.46 -2.08 -22.34
N GLU A 117 -13.55 -2.19 -23.13
CA GLU A 117 -14.32 -1.06 -23.64
C GLU A 117 -14.95 -0.25 -22.50
N THR A 118 -15.46 -0.94 -21.48
CA THR A 118 -16.01 -0.31 -20.26
C THR A 118 -14.90 0.33 -19.44
N ILE A 119 -13.74 -0.30 -19.32
CA ILE A 119 -12.53 0.28 -18.68
C ILE A 119 -12.14 1.58 -19.38
N PHE A 120 -12.04 1.58 -20.71
CA PHE A 120 -11.74 2.79 -21.49
C PHE A 120 -12.75 3.89 -21.21
N ALA A 121 -14.06 3.59 -21.25
CA ALA A 121 -15.13 4.56 -21.01
C ALA A 121 -15.02 5.20 -19.63
N ILE A 122 -14.76 4.40 -18.58
CA ILE A 122 -14.58 4.89 -17.21
C ILE A 122 -13.36 5.81 -17.13
N VAL A 123 -12.20 5.34 -17.59
CA VAL A 123 -10.94 6.12 -17.52
C VAL A 123 -11.08 7.43 -18.29
N ALA A 124 -11.62 7.39 -19.50
CA ALA A 124 -11.82 8.57 -20.34
C ALA A 124 -12.80 9.57 -19.72
N ALA A 125 -13.89 9.10 -19.09
CA ALA A 125 -14.85 9.95 -18.41
C ALA A 125 -14.21 10.64 -17.19
N VAL A 126 -13.50 9.87 -16.36
CA VAL A 126 -12.77 10.41 -15.19
C VAL A 126 -11.68 11.38 -15.63
N ARG A 127 -10.86 11.06 -16.65
CA ARG A 127 -9.80 11.96 -17.12
C ARG A 127 -10.34 13.30 -17.62
N ARG A 128 -11.48 13.32 -18.29
CA ARG A 128 -12.13 14.56 -18.72
C ARG A 128 -12.66 15.41 -17.57
N ALA A 129 -13.15 14.77 -16.51
CA ALA A 129 -13.73 15.42 -15.34
C ALA A 129 -12.69 15.96 -14.34
N VAL A 130 -11.49 15.40 -14.35
CA VAL A 130 -10.41 15.75 -13.39
C VAL A 130 -9.47 16.78 -14.05
N PRO A 131 -9.02 17.83 -13.31
CA PRO A 131 -8.07 18.81 -13.84
C PRO A 131 -6.79 18.15 -14.38
N LYS A 132 -6.23 18.70 -15.48
CA LYS A 132 -5.07 18.10 -16.18
C LYS A 132 -3.83 17.94 -15.30
N HIS A 133 -3.63 18.85 -14.35
CA HIS A 133 -2.47 18.79 -13.44
C HIS A 133 -2.58 17.69 -12.37
N LEU A 134 -3.77 17.14 -12.15
CA LEU A 134 -3.99 16.09 -11.15
C LEU A 134 -3.86 14.72 -11.82
N PRO A 135 -2.88 13.87 -11.41
CA PRO A 135 -2.68 12.56 -12.02
C PRO A 135 -3.88 11.62 -11.82
N VAL A 136 -4.20 10.86 -12.88
CA VAL A 136 -5.16 9.76 -12.85
C VAL A 136 -4.42 8.47 -13.14
N SER A 137 -4.40 7.53 -12.20
CA SER A 137 -3.82 6.19 -12.37
C SER A 137 -4.88 5.11 -12.31
N ALA A 138 -4.53 3.91 -12.74
CA ALA A 138 -5.40 2.76 -12.60
C ALA A 138 -4.63 1.57 -12.04
N LYS A 139 -5.29 0.77 -11.21
CA LYS A 139 -4.76 -0.48 -10.67
C LYS A 139 -5.57 -1.66 -11.15
N MET A 140 -4.92 -2.61 -11.84
CA MET A 140 -5.55 -3.79 -12.41
C MET A 140 -4.88 -5.09 -11.94
N ARG A 141 -5.54 -6.22 -12.22
CA ARG A 141 -4.95 -7.57 -12.23
C ARG A 141 -4.70 -8.01 -13.68
N LEU A 142 -4.01 -9.14 -13.87
CA LEU A 142 -3.79 -9.72 -15.19
C LEU A 142 -5.10 -10.11 -15.90
N GLY A 143 -6.18 -10.34 -15.15
CA GLY A 143 -7.48 -10.67 -15.71
C GLY A 143 -8.43 -11.20 -14.65
N TYR A 144 -9.61 -11.64 -15.08
CA TYR A 144 -10.65 -12.22 -14.21
C TYR A 144 -10.42 -13.71 -14.00
N SER A 145 -10.64 -14.54 -15.01
CA SER A 145 -10.43 -16.00 -14.99
C SER A 145 -9.01 -16.37 -15.44
N ASP A 146 -8.56 -15.75 -16.50
CA ASP A 146 -7.26 -15.91 -17.16
C ASP A 146 -6.68 -14.54 -17.53
N ASP A 147 -5.52 -14.51 -18.15
CA ASP A 147 -4.78 -13.30 -18.52
C ASP A 147 -4.83 -12.96 -20.02
N SER A 148 -5.71 -13.62 -20.79
CA SER A 148 -5.81 -13.44 -22.24
C SER A 148 -6.10 -12.00 -22.68
N ARG A 149 -6.82 -11.22 -21.85
CA ARG A 149 -7.16 -9.82 -22.09
C ARG A 149 -6.34 -8.81 -21.28
N ALA A 150 -5.22 -9.26 -20.68
CA ALA A 150 -4.38 -8.39 -19.85
C ALA A 150 -3.87 -7.16 -20.61
N VAL A 151 -3.37 -7.38 -21.82
CA VAL A 151 -2.84 -6.32 -22.69
C VAL A 151 -3.96 -5.41 -23.17
N ASP A 152 -5.12 -5.95 -23.58
CA ASP A 152 -6.28 -5.15 -24.02
C ASP A 152 -6.76 -4.20 -22.91
N CYS A 153 -6.86 -4.70 -21.67
CA CYS A 153 -7.24 -3.89 -20.53
C CYS A 153 -6.23 -2.76 -20.27
N ALA A 154 -4.94 -3.04 -20.37
CA ALA A 154 -3.89 -2.04 -20.17
C ALA A 154 -3.89 -0.98 -21.30
N LEU A 155 -4.11 -1.38 -22.54
CA LEU A 155 -4.28 -0.49 -23.69
C LEU A 155 -5.52 0.39 -23.51
N ALA A 156 -6.64 -0.15 -23.04
CA ALA A 156 -7.86 0.60 -22.75
C ALA A 156 -7.64 1.65 -21.66
N ILE A 157 -6.90 1.31 -20.60
CA ILE A 157 -6.49 2.25 -19.53
C ILE A 157 -5.65 3.38 -20.12
N ALA A 158 -4.63 3.05 -20.91
CA ALA A 158 -3.74 4.05 -21.52
C ALA A 158 -4.47 4.94 -22.52
N ALA A 159 -5.30 4.37 -23.40
CA ALA A 159 -6.09 5.09 -24.39
C ALA A 159 -7.14 6.00 -23.73
N GLY A 160 -7.68 5.61 -22.56
CA GLY A 160 -8.58 6.43 -21.75
C GLY A 160 -7.91 7.67 -21.13
N GLY A 161 -6.58 7.75 -21.19
CA GLY A 161 -5.80 8.90 -20.72
C GLY A 161 -5.31 8.79 -19.28
N ALA A 162 -5.15 7.58 -18.76
CA ALA A 162 -4.47 7.38 -17.48
C ALA A 162 -2.97 7.72 -17.61
N ASP A 163 -2.42 8.34 -16.55
CA ASP A 163 -1.01 8.71 -16.47
C ASP A 163 -0.09 7.53 -16.09
N GLU A 164 -0.64 6.46 -15.53
CA GLU A 164 0.10 5.31 -15.01
C GLU A 164 -0.82 4.10 -14.81
N VAL A 165 -0.31 2.89 -14.99
CA VAL A 165 -1.02 1.66 -14.63
C VAL A 165 -0.21 0.80 -13.66
N VAL A 166 -0.86 0.34 -12.58
CA VAL A 166 -0.32 -0.62 -11.62
C VAL A 166 -0.89 -2.00 -11.93
N VAL A 167 -0.04 -2.99 -12.14
CA VAL A 167 -0.45 -4.35 -12.51
C VAL A 167 -0.13 -5.32 -11.39
N HIS A 168 -1.15 -5.94 -10.79
CA HIS A 168 -0.95 -7.07 -9.89
C HIS A 168 -0.78 -8.34 -10.71
N ALA A 169 0.39 -8.97 -10.59
CA ALA A 169 0.84 -10.13 -11.38
C ALA A 169 0.04 -11.42 -11.11
N ARG A 170 -1.27 -11.33 -11.01
CA ARG A 170 -2.24 -12.45 -10.86
C ARG A 170 -3.59 -12.10 -11.43
N THR A 171 -4.33 -13.11 -11.86
CA THR A 171 -5.76 -12.97 -12.16
C THR A 171 -6.60 -12.93 -10.88
N LYS A 172 -7.88 -12.61 -10.99
CA LYS A 172 -8.82 -12.70 -9.86
C LYS A 172 -8.98 -14.16 -9.40
N ALA A 173 -9.01 -15.10 -10.32
CA ALA A 173 -9.15 -16.53 -10.01
C ALA A 173 -7.96 -17.10 -9.23
N GLN A 174 -6.74 -16.62 -9.49
CA GLN A 174 -5.53 -16.98 -8.76
C GLN A 174 -5.50 -16.38 -7.32
N ALA A 175 -6.34 -15.38 -7.04
CA ALA A 175 -6.46 -14.71 -5.74
C ALA A 175 -5.10 -14.19 -5.21
N TYR A 176 -4.61 -14.77 -4.09
CA TYR A 176 -3.32 -14.44 -3.48
C TYR A 176 -2.38 -15.63 -3.37
N ARG A 177 -2.66 -16.72 -4.10
CA ARG A 177 -1.84 -17.93 -4.10
C ARG A 177 -0.57 -17.72 -4.93
N PRO A 178 0.63 -18.03 -4.41
CA PRO A 178 1.86 -17.98 -5.22
C PRO A 178 1.81 -19.03 -6.35
N PRO A 179 2.56 -18.77 -7.45
CA PRO A 179 3.45 -17.63 -7.68
C PRO A 179 2.73 -16.36 -8.16
N ALA A 180 3.45 -15.23 -8.22
CA ALA A 180 3.08 -14.07 -9.02
C ALA A 180 3.76 -14.18 -10.39
N TYR A 181 3.05 -13.85 -11.47
CA TYR A 181 3.52 -13.99 -12.85
C TYR A 181 4.06 -12.65 -13.36
N TRP A 182 5.23 -12.25 -12.87
CA TRP A 182 5.82 -10.93 -13.16
C TRP A 182 6.20 -10.77 -14.64
N GLU A 183 6.53 -11.87 -15.34
CA GLU A 183 6.82 -11.91 -16.77
C GLU A 183 5.63 -11.41 -17.61
N ARG A 184 4.38 -11.64 -17.14
CA ARG A 184 3.18 -11.16 -17.84
C ARG A 184 3.03 -9.63 -17.77
N ILE A 185 3.69 -8.97 -16.79
CA ILE A 185 3.75 -7.51 -16.72
C ILE A 185 4.67 -6.97 -17.82
N ALA A 186 5.72 -7.71 -18.22
CA ALA A 186 6.60 -7.30 -19.31
C ALA A 186 5.84 -7.18 -20.64
N ASP A 187 4.89 -8.08 -20.92
CA ASP A 187 4.04 -8.02 -22.11
C ASP A 187 3.20 -6.72 -22.12
N ILE A 188 2.60 -6.40 -20.97
CA ILE A 188 1.84 -5.15 -20.79
C ILE A 188 2.74 -3.93 -20.98
N ARG A 189 3.92 -3.92 -20.34
CA ARG A 189 4.90 -2.83 -20.45
C ARG A 189 5.35 -2.59 -21.89
N ALA A 190 5.51 -3.64 -22.69
CA ALA A 190 5.87 -3.54 -24.10
C ALA A 190 4.74 -2.95 -24.96
N ALA A 191 3.47 -3.14 -24.56
CA ALA A 191 2.31 -2.71 -25.33
C ALA A 191 1.87 -1.27 -25.06
N VAL A 192 2.09 -0.74 -23.84
CA VAL A 192 1.64 0.61 -23.45
C VAL A 192 2.79 1.61 -23.40
N ARG A 193 2.48 2.91 -23.61
CA ARG A 193 3.46 4.00 -23.51
C ARG A 193 3.48 4.70 -22.15
N ILE A 194 2.43 4.47 -21.32
CA ILE A 194 2.38 5.03 -19.97
C ILE A 194 3.24 4.19 -19.03
N PRO A 195 3.75 4.76 -17.94
CA PRO A 195 4.48 4.04 -16.91
C PRO A 195 3.70 2.85 -16.36
N VAL A 196 4.40 1.71 -16.21
CA VAL A 196 3.85 0.49 -15.61
C VAL A 196 4.54 0.21 -14.29
N VAL A 197 3.75 -0.01 -13.25
CA VAL A 197 4.20 -0.35 -11.90
C VAL A 197 3.94 -1.83 -11.62
N ALA A 198 4.99 -2.59 -11.30
CA ALA A 198 4.85 -4.00 -10.98
C ALA A 198 4.41 -4.21 -9.52
N ASN A 199 3.43 -5.10 -9.33
CA ASN A 199 2.89 -5.43 -8.01
C ASN A 199 2.63 -6.94 -7.87
N GLY A 200 2.81 -7.46 -6.68
CA GLY A 200 2.46 -8.83 -6.30
C GLY A 200 3.63 -9.64 -5.77
N GLU A 201 3.44 -10.30 -4.63
CA GLU A 201 4.35 -11.25 -3.97
C GLU A 201 5.76 -10.71 -3.68
N ILE A 202 5.90 -9.41 -3.42
CA ILE A 202 7.16 -8.79 -3.01
C ILE A 202 7.19 -8.76 -1.48
N TRP A 203 7.96 -9.67 -0.87
CA TRP A 203 8.12 -9.84 0.57
C TRP A 203 9.54 -9.54 1.04
N THR A 204 10.52 -9.63 0.13
CA THR A 204 11.94 -9.47 0.40
C THR A 204 12.60 -8.57 -0.65
N VAL A 205 13.82 -8.15 -0.39
CA VAL A 205 14.67 -7.45 -1.36
C VAL A 205 14.90 -8.33 -2.60
N GLU A 206 15.10 -9.63 -2.40
CA GLU A 206 15.31 -10.58 -3.50
C GLU A 206 14.06 -10.71 -4.38
N ASP A 207 12.84 -10.72 -3.80
CA ASP A 207 11.61 -10.68 -4.58
C ASP A 207 11.51 -9.40 -5.41
N ALA A 208 11.93 -8.26 -4.85
CA ALA A 208 11.95 -6.99 -5.57
C ALA A 208 12.91 -7.01 -6.76
N ARG A 209 14.11 -7.59 -6.60
CA ARG A 209 15.08 -7.79 -7.69
C ARG A 209 14.48 -8.67 -8.80
N ARG A 210 13.95 -9.83 -8.42
CA ARG A 210 13.34 -10.79 -9.35
C ARG A 210 12.14 -10.19 -10.07
N CYS A 211 11.27 -9.47 -9.35
CA CYS A 211 10.13 -8.79 -9.94
C CYS A 211 10.57 -7.75 -10.98
N ARG A 212 11.57 -6.94 -10.68
CA ARG A 212 12.11 -5.94 -11.61
C ARG A 212 12.74 -6.60 -12.84
N LEU A 213 13.53 -7.65 -12.65
CA LEU A 213 14.17 -8.37 -13.74
C LEU A 213 13.12 -9.00 -14.68
N ALA A 214 12.12 -9.68 -14.12
CA ALA A 214 11.10 -10.37 -14.91
C ALA A 214 10.12 -9.42 -15.60
N SER A 215 9.72 -8.34 -14.93
CA SER A 215 8.76 -7.36 -15.47
C SER A 215 9.40 -6.26 -16.31
N GLY A 216 10.69 -6.01 -16.13
CA GLY A 216 11.40 -4.86 -16.69
C GLY A 216 10.96 -3.51 -16.10
N CYS A 217 10.17 -3.48 -15.03
CA CYS A 217 9.66 -2.26 -14.42
C CYS A 217 10.64 -1.64 -13.43
N ASP A 218 10.81 -0.31 -13.49
CA ASP A 218 11.60 0.46 -12.51
C ASP A 218 10.79 0.92 -11.31
N MET A 219 9.47 0.80 -11.37
CA MET A 219 8.54 1.15 -10.30
C MET A 219 7.88 -0.09 -9.71
N LEU A 220 7.85 -0.17 -8.39
CA LEU A 220 7.26 -1.29 -7.65
C LEU A 220 6.14 -0.79 -6.73
N MET A 221 5.10 -1.60 -6.61
CA MET A 221 4.10 -1.42 -5.56
C MET A 221 4.19 -2.60 -4.58
N ILE A 222 4.45 -2.31 -3.32
CA ILE A 222 4.52 -3.30 -2.25
C ILE A 222 3.26 -3.23 -1.37
N GLY A 223 2.80 -4.37 -0.92
CA GLY A 223 1.61 -4.49 -0.08
C GLY A 223 1.92 -5.18 1.24
N ARG A 224 1.48 -6.43 1.38
CA ARG A 224 1.65 -7.24 2.60
C ARG A 224 3.11 -7.36 3.07
N GLY A 225 4.06 -7.30 2.13
CA GLY A 225 5.50 -7.29 2.46
C GLY A 225 5.87 -6.08 3.31
N ALA A 226 5.39 -4.87 2.98
CA ALA A 226 5.63 -3.67 3.77
C ALA A 226 4.90 -3.69 5.12
N VAL A 227 3.77 -4.39 5.24
CA VAL A 227 3.07 -4.56 6.53
C VAL A 227 3.83 -5.51 7.44
N ALA A 228 4.43 -6.56 6.87
CA ALA A 228 5.22 -7.54 7.61
C ALA A 228 6.64 -7.03 7.95
N ASP A 229 7.22 -6.22 7.06
CA ASP A 229 8.50 -5.55 7.23
C ASP A 229 8.38 -4.07 6.86
N PRO A 230 8.09 -3.17 7.81
CA PRO A 230 8.01 -1.74 7.56
C PRO A 230 9.28 -1.13 6.98
N GLY A 231 10.43 -1.77 7.17
CA GLY A 231 11.72 -1.37 6.60
C GLY A 231 11.97 -1.84 5.17
N LEU A 232 11.08 -2.66 4.59
CA LEU A 232 11.29 -3.27 3.27
C LEU A 232 11.56 -2.23 2.17
N GLY A 233 10.86 -1.10 2.18
CA GLY A 233 11.08 -0.03 1.20
C GLY A 233 12.48 0.56 1.28
N LEU A 234 12.99 0.80 2.49
CA LEU A 234 14.36 1.27 2.73
C LEU A 234 15.39 0.22 2.30
N ALA A 235 15.17 -1.05 2.64
CA ALA A 235 16.05 -2.15 2.28
C ALA A 235 16.17 -2.32 0.75
N ILE A 236 15.06 -2.22 0.01
CA ILE A 236 15.05 -2.26 -1.45
C ILE A 236 15.85 -1.09 -2.04
N ARG A 237 15.71 0.13 -1.47
CA ARG A 237 16.47 1.31 -1.93
C ARG A 237 17.96 1.17 -1.67
N ALA A 238 18.35 0.72 -0.48
CA ALA A 238 19.74 0.52 -0.11
C ALA A 238 20.43 -0.52 -1.01
N ASP A 239 19.74 -1.60 -1.31
CA ASP A 239 20.18 -2.61 -2.24
C ASP A 239 20.45 -2.05 -3.65
N MET A 240 19.52 -1.27 -4.15
CA MET A 240 19.68 -0.65 -5.46
C MET A 240 20.79 0.40 -5.53
N ALA A 241 21.11 1.04 -4.39
CA ALA A 241 22.25 1.95 -4.28
C ALA A 241 23.59 1.21 -4.16
N GLY A 242 23.61 -0.13 -4.22
CA GLY A 242 24.82 -0.95 -4.09
C GLY A 242 25.41 -0.96 -2.68
N GLN A 243 24.63 -0.65 -1.65
CA GLN A 243 25.09 -0.66 -0.27
C GLN A 243 25.22 -2.12 0.22
N PRO A 244 26.41 -2.56 0.68
CA PRO A 244 26.61 -3.91 1.16
C PRO A 244 25.86 -4.16 2.48
N GLY A 245 25.36 -5.38 2.69
CA GLY A 245 24.76 -5.83 3.95
C GLY A 245 23.24 -5.81 4.03
N THR A 246 22.53 -5.41 2.95
CA THR A 246 21.06 -5.30 2.94
C THR A 246 20.35 -6.59 2.49
N VAL A 247 21.09 -7.57 1.98
CA VAL A 247 20.49 -8.84 1.51
C VAL A 247 20.00 -9.65 2.71
N GLY A 248 18.69 -9.82 2.80
CA GLY A 248 18.03 -10.62 3.85
C GLY A 248 17.86 -9.93 5.20
N ALA A 249 18.33 -8.71 5.40
CA ALA A 249 18.12 -7.91 6.61
C ALA A 249 17.05 -6.83 6.41
N SER A 250 16.19 -6.61 7.41
CA SER A 250 15.36 -5.39 7.47
C SER A 250 16.24 -4.20 7.78
N SER A 251 15.96 -3.05 7.16
CA SER A 251 16.62 -1.80 7.52
C SER A 251 16.09 -1.20 8.83
N ILE A 252 15.02 -1.75 9.40
CA ILE A 252 14.46 -1.37 10.69
C ILE A 252 14.59 -2.52 11.70
N THR A 253 15.02 -2.21 12.92
CA THR A 253 15.06 -3.17 14.03
C THR A 253 13.74 -3.16 14.79
N TRP A 254 13.50 -4.20 15.63
CA TRP A 254 12.34 -4.21 16.50
C TRP A 254 12.31 -3.03 17.45
N ASP A 255 13.46 -2.64 17.99
CA ASP A 255 13.57 -1.48 18.88
C ASP A 255 13.19 -0.16 18.19
N ALA A 256 13.57 0.01 16.92
CA ALA A 256 13.15 1.16 16.14
C ALA A 256 11.67 1.10 15.72
N LEU A 257 11.07 -0.09 15.69
CA LEU A 257 9.67 -0.30 15.35
C LEU A 257 8.72 -0.06 16.53
N LEU A 258 9.15 -0.32 17.78
CA LEU A 258 8.29 -0.17 18.97
C LEU A 258 7.67 1.23 19.11
N PRO A 259 8.39 2.35 18.92
CA PRO A 259 7.77 3.68 18.92
C PRO A 259 6.72 3.88 17.82
N LEU A 260 6.87 3.22 16.67
CA LEU A 260 5.88 3.25 15.60
C LEU A 260 4.63 2.43 15.96
N ILE A 261 4.81 1.31 16.67
CA ILE A 261 3.70 0.51 17.21
C ILE A 261 2.94 1.32 18.26
N ASP A 262 3.62 2.06 19.11
CA ASP A 262 3.00 2.94 20.09
C ASP A 262 2.21 4.08 19.42
N ALA A 263 2.80 4.75 18.44
CA ALA A 263 2.12 5.78 17.65
C ALA A 263 0.89 5.21 16.91
N PHE A 264 0.99 4.02 16.34
CA PHE A 264 -0.15 3.30 15.76
C PHE A 264 -1.25 3.09 16.77
N TRP A 265 -0.91 2.56 17.96
CA TRP A 265 -1.88 2.29 19.01
C TRP A 265 -2.57 3.56 19.50
N HIS A 266 -1.82 4.65 19.66
CA HIS A 266 -2.37 5.94 20.05
C HIS A 266 -3.41 6.43 19.03
N ILE A 267 -3.10 6.38 17.73
CA ILE A 267 -4.04 6.80 16.68
C ILE A 267 -5.26 5.87 16.63
N VAL A 268 -5.07 4.56 16.78
CA VAL A 268 -6.17 3.58 16.87
C VAL A 268 -7.10 3.92 18.04
N CYS A 269 -6.55 4.23 19.21
CA CYS A 269 -7.34 4.57 20.39
C CYS A 269 -8.13 5.88 20.24
N THR A 270 -7.62 6.84 19.48
CA THR A 270 -8.28 8.14 19.27
C THR A 270 -9.29 8.13 18.11
N ARG A 271 -9.16 7.21 17.15
CA ARG A 271 -9.92 7.22 15.90
C ARG A 271 -10.95 6.09 15.77
N LEU A 272 -10.76 4.97 16.45
CA LEU A 272 -11.60 3.79 16.31
C LEU A 272 -12.46 3.54 17.56
N ASP A 273 -13.59 2.88 17.34
CA ASP A 273 -14.44 2.38 18.42
C ASP A 273 -13.68 1.38 19.29
N SER A 274 -13.94 1.38 20.61
CA SER A 274 -13.22 0.56 21.59
C SER A 274 -13.19 -0.93 21.25
N LYS A 275 -14.29 -1.46 20.70
CA LYS A 275 -14.41 -2.88 20.30
C LYS A 275 -13.44 -3.28 19.16
N ALA A 276 -13.05 -2.33 18.30
CA ALA A 276 -12.18 -2.60 17.17
C ALA A 276 -10.68 -2.45 17.49
N ARG A 277 -10.34 -1.69 18.53
CA ARG A 277 -8.97 -1.24 18.83
C ARG A 277 -7.99 -2.40 18.98
N ALA A 278 -8.24 -3.30 19.93
CA ALA A 278 -7.34 -4.43 20.20
C ALA A 278 -7.15 -5.32 18.97
N GLY A 279 -8.21 -5.53 18.18
CA GLY A 279 -8.17 -6.29 16.94
C GLY A 279 -7.20 -5.71 15.91
N ARG A 280 -7.11 -4.39 15.81
CA ARG A 280 -6.22 -3.70 14.86
C ARG A 280 -4.73 -3.92 15.20
N LEU A 281 -4.35 -3.80 16.46
CA LEU A 281 -2.97 -4.08 16.88
C LEU A 281 -2.61 -5.55 16.68
N LYS A 282 -3.49 -6.47 17.08
CA LYS A 282 -3.30 -7.92 16.86
C LYS A 282 -3.15 -8.25 15.37
N GLN A 283 -3.94 -7.62 14.51
CA GLN A 283 -3.85 -7.80 13.07
C GLN A 283 -2.46 -7.41 12.55
N TRP A 284 -1.92 -6.27 12.97
CA TRP A 284 -0.60 -5.83 12.53
C TRP A 284 0.51 -6.71 13.12
N LEU A 285 0.49 -7.01 14.40
CA LEU A 285 1.46 -7.94 15.02
C LEU A 285 1.47 -9.32 14.33
N ASN A 286 0.30 -9.82 13.89
CA ASN A 286 0.23 -11.07 13.13
C ASN A 286 0.94 -11.02 11.76
N PHE A 287 1.10 -9.84 11.16
CA PHE A 287 1.95 -9.65 9.98
C PHE A 287 3.42 -9.52 10.37
N LEU A 288 3.74 -8.71 11.39
CA LEU A 288 5.11 -8.44 11.85
C LEU A 288 5.84 -9.70 12.30
N ARG A 289 5.16 -10.69 12.91
CA ARG A 289 5.75 -11.96 13.34
C ARG A 289 6.31 -12.81 12.20
N ARG A 290 6.03 -12.46 10.93
CA ARG A 290 6.69 -13.09 9.78
C ARG A 290 8.14 -12.66 9.63
N ARG A 291 8.52 -11.53 10.21
CA ARG A 291 9.84 -10.93 10.09
C ARG A 291 10.55 -10.77 11.43
N PHE A 292 9.81 -10.42 12.48
CA PHE A 292 10.36 -10.15 13.82
C PHE A 292 9.93 -11.26 14.78
N HIS A 293 10.91 -11.94 15.40
CA HIS A 293 10.60 -12.98 16.39
C HIS A 293 10.00 -12.38 17.66
N GLU A 294 10.35 -11.13 18.00
CA GLU A 294 9.79 -10.39 19.12
C GLU A 294 8.29 -10.13 18.92
N ALA A 295 7.87 -9.93 17.68
CA ALA A 295 6.45 -9.77 17.36
C ALA A 295 5.64 -11.05 17.62
N GLU A 296 6.25 -12.25 17.56
CA GLU A 296 5.60 -13.50 17.96
C GLU A 296 5.30 -13.48 19.45
N ALA A 297 6.27 -13.13 20.30
CA ALA A 297 6.08 -13.03 21.75
C ALA A 297 5.03 -11.95 22.09
N ALA A 298 5.12 -10.80 21.44
CA ALA A 298 4.15 -9.71 21.56
C ALA A 298 2.72 -10.16 21.19
N TYR A 299 2.56 -10.84 20.07
CA TYR A 299 1.27 -11.35 19.62
C TYR A 299 0.70 -12.37 20.60
N GLN A 300 1.49 -13.33 21.09
CA GLN A 300 1.04 -14.32 22.06
C GLN A 300 0.60 -13.68 23.38
N SER A 301 1.27 -12.61 23.81
CA SER A 301 0.93 -11.89 25.05
C SER A 301 -0.45 -11.22 24.98
N ILE A 302 -0.87 -10.72 23.81
CA ILE A 302 -2.12 -9.94 23.72
C ILE A 302 -3.21 -10.58 22.86
N ARG A 303 -3.00 -11.74 22.22
CA ARG A 303 -3.96 -12.34 21.28
C ARG A 303 -5.35 -12.58 21.85
N THR A 304 -5.45 -12.83 23.15
CA THR A 304 -6.71 -13.04 23.88
C THR A 304 -7.21 -11.79 24.60
N VAL A 305 -6.39 -10.73 24.72
CA VAL A 305 -6.71 -9.50 25.42
C VAL A 305 -7.55 -8.59 24.52
N ASN A 306 -8.78 -8.29 24.90
CA ASN A 306 -9.68 -7.41 24.14
C ASN A 306 -9.86 -6.02 24.79
N ASP A 307 -9.49 -5.87 26.05
CA ASP A 307 -9.54 -4.61 26.77
C ASP A 307 -8.42 -3.66 26.28
N PRO A 308 -8.76 -2.47 25.76
CA PRO A 308 -7.77 -1.50 25.29
C PRO A 308 -6.83 -0.99 26.39
N GLU A 309 -7.29 -0.90 27.65
CA GLU A 309 -6.46 -0.44 28.76
C GLU A 309 -5.36 -1.47 29.09
N ALA A 310 -5.72 -2.74 29.11
CA ALA A 310 -4.76 -3.82 29.30
C ALA A 310 -3.74 -3.89 28.16
N VAL A 311 -4.14 -3.64 26.90
CA VAL A 311 -3.22 -3.53 25.76
C VAL A 311 -2.29 -2.33 25.92
N SER A 312 -2.81 -1.17 26.35
CA SER A 312 -1.99 0.03 26.62
C SER A 312 -0.96 -0.21 27.72
N ALA A 313 -1.36 -0.86 28.81
CA ALA A 313 -0.47 -1.20 29.91
C ALA A 313 0.66 -2.17 29.46
N TRP A 314 0.31 -3.17 28.65
CA TRP A 314 1.29 -4.09 28.06
C TRP A 314 2.31 -3.34 27.18
N LEU A 315 1.85 -2.46 26.27
CA LEU A 315 2.72 -1.71 25.38
C LEU A 315 3.65 -0.75 26.14
N ALA A 316 3.11 -0.04 27.14
CA ALA A 316 3.91 0.81 28.01
C ALA A 316 4.99 0.03 28.77
N SER A 317 4.72 -1.22 29.17
CA SER A 317 5.72 -2.11 29.77
C SER A 317 6.81 -2.49 28.80
N ALA A 318 6.45 -2.84 27.54
CA ALA A 318 7.41 -3.21 26.51
C ALA A 318 8.37 -2.02 26.17
N LEU A 319 7.84 -0.81 26.07
CA LEU A 319 8.63 0.40 25.85
C LEU A 319 9.59 0.71 27.00
N ARG A 320 9.16 0.51 28.26
CA ARG A 320 10.05 0.68 29.43
C ARG A 320 11.19 -0.33 29.44
N GLN A 321 10.91 -1.58 29.10
CA GLN A 321 11.94 -2.63 29.03
C GLN A 321 12.98 -2.30 27.94
N GLN A 322 12.55 -1.79 26.80
CA GLN A 322 13.43 -1.32 25.74
C GLN A 322 14.33 -0.17 26.21
N ALA A 323 13.74 0.86 26.82
CA ALA A 323 14.50 2.02 27.33
C ALA A 323 15.56 1.60 28.35
N TRP A 324 15.23 0.66 29.23
CA TRP A 324 16.18 0.09 30.18
C TRP A 324 17.32 -0.66 29.48
N SER A 325 17.02 -1.52 28.49
CA SER A 325 18.03 -2.27 27.74
C SER A 325 19.00 -1.34 26.99
N LEU A 326 18.51 -0.26 26.40
CA LEU A 326 19.33 0.73 25.71
C LEU A 326 20.22 1.52 26.68
N SER A 327 19.76 1.81 27.89
CA SER A 327 20.55 2.52 28.93
C SER A 327 21.68 1.65 29.51
N MET A 328 21.55 0.33 29.46
CA MET A 328 22.53 -0.64 29.96
C MET A 328 23.48 -1.12 28.85
N ALA A 329 23.24 -0.78 27.59
CA ALA A 329 24.14 -1.15 26.51
C ALA A 329 25.48 -0.40 26.65
N PRO A 330 26.63 -1.10 26.53
CA PRO A 330 27.93 -0.42 26.57
C PRO A 330 28.00 0.61 25.44
N ALA A 331 28.50 1.82 25.76
CA ALA A 331 28.69 2.86 24.76
C ALA A 331 29.49 2.29 23.56
N PRO A 332 29.09 2.62 22.31
CA PRO A 332 29.83 2.13 21.15
C PRO A 332 31.30 2.53 21.28
N ALA A 333 32.19 1.54 21.15
CA ALA A 333 33.63 1.76 21.24
C ALA A 333 34.02 2.84 20.20
N VAL A 334 34.40 4.01 20.69
CA VAL A 334 34.93 5.08 19.86
C VAL A 334 36.23 4.56 19.24
N ARG A 335 36.19 4.16 17.96
CA ARG A 335 37.42 3.86 17.23
C ARG A 335 38.24 5.14 17.19
N ARG A 336 39.24 5.22 18.08
CA ARG A 336 40.30 6.24 17.97
C ARG A 336 41.03 5.95 16.65
N TRP A 337 40.90 6.87 15.71
CA TRP A 337 41.76 6.89 14.55
C TRP A 337 43.17 7.17 15.10
N ALA A 338 44.03 6.15 15.07
CA ALA A 338 45.44 6.37 15.28
C ALA A 338 45.95 7.26 14.12
N ALA A 339 46.39 8.46 14.44
CA ALA A 339 47.11 9.29 13.50
C ALA A 339 48.38 8.52 13.13
N VAL A 340 48.47 8.14 11.87
CA VAL A 340 49.74 7.68 11.27
C VAL A 340 50.52 8.96 10.92
N ALA A 341 51.62 9.13 11.64
CA ALA A 341 52.63 10.15 11.35
C ALA A 341 53.39 9.81 10.04
#